data_fa159de1c8e7534547aa5c71977fed88
#
_entry.id   fa159de1c8e7534547aa5c71977fed88
#
_cell.length_a   1.000
_cell.length_b   1.000
_cell.length_c   1.000
_cell.angle_alpha   90.00
_cell.angle_beta   90.00
_cell.angle_gamma   90.00
#
_symmetry.space_group_name_H-M   'P 1'
#
loop_
_entity.id
_entity.type
_entity.pdbx_description
1 polymer ?
#
loop_
_entity_poly.entity_id
_entity_poly.type
_entity_poly.pdbx_seq_one_letter_code
_entity_poly.pdbx_strand_id
1 'polypeptide(L)'
;MTLNVEDKLAIHELLGRAAYGYDARDINLLTNCFDEQAQMSMCIGGGDTIGPFIGRNQIMDLMTTSMADQNDVRRHVISNIFFLSEQTPEIEVLSNLTLLATENGETKLLSSGIYRDRVACEHNTWRIMHRHLDLDSSY
;
A
#
# COMPACT_ATOMS: atom_id res chain seq x y z
N MET A 1 -15.10 14.12 13.31
CA MET A 1 -15.47 12.87 13.97
C MET A 1 -14.20 12.07 14.25
N THR A 2 -14.03 11.63 15.47
CA THR A 2 -12.85 10.84 15.87
C THR A 2 -13.09 9.36 15.53
N LEU A 3 -12.03 8.65 15.12
CA LEU A 3 -12.10 7.24 14.87
C LEU A 3 -12.35 6.45 16.15
N ASN A 4 -13.21 5.45 16.09
CA ASN A 4 -13.37 4.47 17.16
C ASN A 4 -12.40 3.30 16.94
N VAL A 5 -12.40 2.35 17.88
CA VAL A 5 -11.52 1.18 17.82
C VAL A 5 -11.82 0.31 16.60
N GLU A 6 -13.09 0.13 16.26
CA GLU A 6 -13.49 -0.67 15.10
C GLU A 6 -12.97 -0.06 13.79
N ASP A 7 -13.03 1.28 13.65
CA ASP A 7 -12.49 1.97 12.49
C ASP A 7 -10.99 1.77 12.39
N LYS A 8 -10.28 1.91 13.51
CA LYS A 8 -8.82 1.71 13.54
C LYS A 8 -8.42 0.30 13.15
N LEU A 9 -9.13 -0.70 13.66
CA LEU A 9 -8.89 -2.10 13.27
C LEU A 9 -9.18 -2.33 11.78
N ALA A 10 -10.27 -1.74 11.27
CA ALA A 10 -10.61 -1.86 9.84
C ALA A 10 -9.53 -1.23 8.94
N ILE A 11 -8.94 -0.11 9.36
CA ILE A 11 -7.85 0.52 8.63
C ILE A 11 -6.58 -0.34 8.68
N HIS A 12 -6.23 -0.89 9.85
CA HIS A 12 -5.11 -1.84 9.97
C HIS A 12 -5.33 -3.04 9.03
N GLU A 13 -6.52 -3.59 9.00
CA GLU A 13 -6.87 -4.70 8.13
C GLU A 13 -6.75 -4.32 6.65
N LEU A 14 -7.19 -3.11 6.28
CA LEU A 14 -7.07 -2.62 4.92
C LEU A 14 -5.62 -2.62 4.43
N LEU A 15 -4.69 -2.13 5.25
CA LEU A 15 -3.27 -2.12 4.92
C LEU A 15 -2.71 -3.53 4.77
N GLY A 16 -3.13 -4.44 5.65
CA GLY A 16 -2.75 -5.86 5.57
C GLY A 16 -3.30 -6.54 4.32
N ARG A 17 -4.55 -6.27 3.97
CA ARG A 17 -5.17 -6.80 2.75
C ARG A 17 -4.47 -6.33 1.49
N ALA A 18 -4.09 -5.05 1.43
CA ALA A 18 -3.36 -4.51 0.28
C ALA A 18 -2.00 -5.21 0.11
N ALA A 19 -1.27 -5.40 1.20
CA ALA A 19 0.01 -6.12 1.19
C ALA A 19 -0.17 -7.57 0.74
N TYR A 20 -1.10 -8.29 1.36
CA TYR A 20 -1.36 -9.68 1.02
C TYR A 20 -1.88 -9.83 -0.41
N GLY A 21 -2.76 -8.95 -0.86
CA GLY A 21 -3.31 -9.00 -2.21
C GLY A 21 -2.23 -8.88 -3.28
N TYR A 22 -1.24 -8.03 -3.05
CA TYR A 22 -0.09 -7.93 -3.94
C TYR A 22 0.74 -9.23 -3.90
N ASP A 23 1.12 -9.67 -2.70
CA ASP A 23 1.99 -10.84 -2.51
C ASP A 23 1.37 -12.13 -3.05
N ALA A 24 0.08 -12.33 -2.83
CA ALA A 24 -0.67 -13.48 -3.33
C ALA A 24 -1.09 -13.34 -4.80
N ARG A 25 -0.87 -12.17 -5.40
CA ARG A 25 -1.35 -11.83 -6.74
C ARG A 25 -2.86 -12.01 -6.87
N ASP A 26 -3.57 -11.69 -5.80
CA ASP A 26 -5.03 -11.69 -5.76
C ASP A 26 -5.52 -10.33 -6.25
N ILE A 27 -5.76 -10.26 -7.56
CA ILE A 27 -6.08 -9.00 -8.23
C ILE A 27 -7.38 -8.41 -7.72
N ASN A 28 -8.39 -9.23 -7.49
CA ASN A 28 -9.68 -8.75 -6.99
C ASN A 28 -9.55 -8.17 -5.58
N LEU A 29 -8.85 -8.85 -4.70
CA LEU A 29 -8.62 -8.37 -3.33
C LEU A 29 -7.86 -7.05 -3.35
N LEU A 30 -6.78 -6.97 -4.13
CA LEU A 30 -5.95 -5.75 -4.22
C LEU A 30 -6.74 -4.59 -4.81
N THR A 31 -7.47 -4.82 -5.90
CA THR A 31 -8.30 -3.80 -6.55
C THR A 31 -9.29 -3.19 -5.57
N ASN A 32 -9.93 -4.02 -4.73
CA ASN A 32 -10.94 -3.56 -3.77
C ASN A 32 -10.36 -2.78 -2.59
N CYS A 33 -9.04 -2.78 -2.41
CA CYS A 33 -8.40 -1.94 -1.39
C CYS A 33 -8.31 -0.47 -1.80
N PHE A 34 -8.40 -0.18 -3.09
CA PHE A 34 -8.28 1.19 -3.62
C PHE A 34 -9.63 1.74 -4.04
N ASP A 35 -9.86 3.01 -3.74
CA ASP A 35 -11.01 3.71 -4.29
C ASP A 35 -10.86 3.85 -5.82
N GLU A 36 -11.99 3.97 -6.51
CA GLU A 36 -12.01 4.12 -7.96
C GLU A 36 -11.22 5.35 -8.43
N GLN A 37 -11.21 6.41 -7.60
CA GLN A 37 -10.51 7.67 -7.85
C GLN A 37 -9.14 7.75 -7.20
N ALA A 38 -8.63 6.66 -6.64
CA ALA A 38 -7.38 6.65 -5.89
C ALA A 38 -6.19 7.12 -6.72
N GLN A 39 -5.19 7.67 -6.04
CA GLN A 39 -3.93 8.10 -6.65
C GLN A 39 -2.76 7.46 -5.91
N MET A 40 -1.71 7.15 -6.63
CA MET A 40 -0.48 6.59 -6.08
C MET A 40 0.76 7.23 -6.68
N SER A 41 1.75 7.46 -5.84
CA SER A 41 3.07 7.94 -6.27
C SER A 41 4.15 7.28 -5.42
N MET A 42 5.39 7.36 -5.88
CA MET A 42 6.53 6.84 -5.12
C MET A 42 7.79 7.64 -5.40
N CYS A 43 8.72 7.56 -4.45
CA CYS A 43 10.09 8.02 -4.62
C CYS A 43 11.02 6.87 -4.23
N ILE A 44 12.17 6.78 -4.87
CA ILE A 44 13.18 5.76 -4.56
C ILE A 44 14.47 6.47 -4.19
N GLY A 45 14.95 6.23 -2.95
CA GLY A 45 16.20 6.78 -2.47
C GLY A 45 16.29 8.31 -2.49
N GLY A 46 15.16 8.99 -2.26
CA GLY A 46 15.11 10.45 -2.29
C GLY A 46 15.12 11.05 -3.70
N GLY A 47 14.95 10.23 -4.72
CA GLY A 47 14.87 10.68 -6.11
C GLY A 47 13.59 11.40 -6.46
N ASP A 48 13.41 11.68 -7.74
CA ASP A 48 12.21 12.34 -8.26
C ASP A 48 10.96 11.48 -8.06
N THR A 49 9.82 12.14 -7.94
CA THR A 49 8.53 11.45 -7.81
C THR A 49 8.19 10.68 -9.08
N ILE A 50 7.87 9.40 -8.92
CA ILE A 50 7.33 8.53 -9.97
C ILE A 50 5.82 8.57 -9.83
N GLY A 51 5.13 8.89 -10.90
CA GLY A 51 3.69 9.14 -10.87
C GLY A 51 3.38 10.65 -10.78
N PRO A 52 2.16 11.06 -10.33
CA PRO A 52 1.13 10.18 -9.79
C PRO A 52 0.46 9.30 -10.84
N PHE A 53 0.12 8.08 -10.42
CA PHE A 53 -0.78 7.21 -11.16
C PHE A 53 -2.20 7.57 -10.71
N ILE A 54 -3.02 8.04 -11.62
CA ILE A 54 -4.34 8.63 -11.31
C ILE A 54 -5.44 7.65 -11.69
N GLY A 55 -6.26 7.28 -10.70
CA GLY A 55 -7.34 6.33 -10.85
C GLY A 55 -6.90 4.90 -10.58
N ARG A 56 -7.82 4.11 -10.05
CA ARG A 56 -7.57 2.72 -9.68
C ARG A 56 -7.03 1.88 -10.84
N ASN A 57 -7.52 2.12 -12.05
CA ASN A 57 -7.06 1.37 -13.22
C ASN A 57 -5.57 1.59 -13.49
N GLN A 58 -5.08 2.82 -13.41
CA GLN A 58 -3.66 3.12 -13.60
C GLN A 58 -2.81 2.48 -12.49
N ILE A 59 -3.30 2.49 -11.25
CA ILE A 59 -2.61 1.85 -10.12
C ILE A 59 -2.51 0.34 -10.36
N MET A 60 -3.59 -0.29 -10.76
CA MET A 60 -3.60 -1.73 -11.01
C MET A 60 -2.75 -2.12 -12.21
N ASP A 61 -2.69 -1.29 -13.26
CA ASP A 61 -1.79 -1.51 -14.40
C ASP A 61 -0.33 -1.48 -13.97
N LEU A 62 0.04 -0.52 -13.11
CA LEU A 62 1.38 -0.46 -12.53
C LEU A 62 1.71 -1.76 -11.76
N MET A 63 0.80 -2.18 -10.90
CA MET A 63 1.02 -3.34 -10.04
C MET A 63 1.09 -4.65 -10.82
N THR A 64 0.18 -4.87 -11.76
CA THR A 64 0.17 -6.09 -12.58
C THR A 64 1.38 -6.16 -13.51
N THR A 65 1.83 -5.03 -14.04
CA THR A 65 3.06 -4.96 -14.83
C THR A 65 4.28 -5.33 -13.98
N SER A 66 4.35 -4.80 -12.75
CA SER A 66 5.42 -5.13 -11.81
C SER A 66 5.40 -6.62 -11.44
N MET A 67 4.23 -7.18 -11.17
CA MET A 67 4.07 -8.61 -10.85
C MET A 67 4.56 -9.50 -12.00
N ALA A 68 4.31 -9.12 -13.24
CA ALA A 68 4.71 -9.89 -14.42
C ALA A 68 6.23 -10.05 -14.53
N ASP A 69 6.98 -9.08 -14.00
CA ASP A 69 8.46 -9.11 -14.00
C ASP A 69 9.05 -9.77 -12.76
N GLN A 70 8.22 -10.17 -11.81
CA GLN A 70 8.66 -10.72 -10.52
C GLN A 70 8.45 -12.24 -10.48
N ASN A 71 9.55 -12.99 -10.44
CA ASN A 71 9.54 -14.45 -10.39
C ASN A 71 9.74 -15.00 -8.98
N ASP A 72 9.99 -14.14 -8.02
CA ASP A 72 10.19 -14.50 -6.62
C ASP A 72 8.87 -14.51 -5.84
N VAL A 73 8.95 -15.01 -4.60
CA VAL A 73 7.84 -14.94 -3.64
C VAL A 73 8.06 -13.71 -2.77
N ARG A 74 7.20 -12.73 -2.90
CA ARG A 74 7.30 -11.48 -2.16
C ARG A 74 6.49 -11.49 -0.87
N ARG A 75 7.00 -10.74 0.13
CA ARG A 75 6.29 -10.44 1.37
C ARG A 75 6.45 -8.97 1.68
N HIS A 76 5.34 -8.24 1.62
CA HIS A 76 5.26 -6.86 2.09
C HIS A 76 4.90 -6.89 3.57
N VAL A 77 5.87 -6.62 4.44
CA VAL A 77 5.63 -6.59 5.88
C VAL A 77 5.31 -5.16 6.28
N ILE A 78 4.08 -4.94 6.71
CA ILE A 78 3.59 -3.64 7.14
C ILE A 78 3.67 -3.57 8.65
N SER A 79 4.32 -2.54 9.16
CA SER A 79 4.53 -2.38 10.59
C SER A 79 4.50 -0.92 11.00
N ASN A 80 4.54 -0.66 12.32
CA ASN A 80 4.61 0.68 12.87
C ASN A 80 3.49 1.58 12.35
N ILE A 81 2.27 1.04 12.32
CA ILE A 81 1.09 1.75 11.83
C ILE A 81 0.64 2.75 12.88
N PHE A 82 0.51 4.02 12.49
CA PHE A 82 -0.11 5.02 13.36
C PHE A 82 -0.84 6.08 12.54
N PHE A 83 -1.76 6.77 13.20
CA PHE A 83 -2.59 7.79 12.56
C PHE A 83 -1.95 9.15 12.73
N LEU A 84 -1.56 9.78 11.63
CA LEU A 84 -1.02 11.14 11.63
C LEU A 84 -2.14 12.15 11.81
N SER A 85 -3.31 11.88 11.22
CA SER A 85 -4.53 12.64 11.42
C SER A 85 -5.73 11.71 11.45
N GLU A 86 -6.63 11.91 12.42
CA GLU A 86 -7.88 11.14 12.58
C GLU A 86 -9.10 11.95 12.16
N GLN A 87 -8.90 13.01 11.36
CA GLN A 87 -9.98 13.90 10.91
C GLN A 87 -10.61 13.38 9.63
N THR A 88 -11.91 13.03 9.69
CA THR A 88 -12.68 12.69 8.49
C THR A 88 -12.80 13.90 7.56
N PRO A 89 -13.03 13.72 6.24
CA PRO A 89 -13.34 12.45 5.58
C PRO A 89 -12.15 11.57 5.24
N GLU A 90 -10.94 12.11 5.16
CA GLU A 90 -9.74 11.34 4.85
C GLU A 90 -8.83 11.26 6.07
N ILE A 91 -8.52 10.04 6.46
CA ILE A 91 -7.64 9.74 7.60
C ILE A 91 -6.22 9.57 7.09
N GLU A 92 -5.25 10.21 7.71
CA GLU A 92 -3.84 10.06 7.34
C GLU A 92 -3.18 8.99 8.19
N VAL A 93 -2.57 8.00 7.53
CA VAL A 93 -1.95 6.84 8.16
C VAL A 93 -0.52 6.70 7.66
N LEU A 94 0.41 6.53 8.59
CA LEU A 94 1.80 6.16 8.28
C LEU A 94 2.04 4.70 8.64
N SER A 95 2.86 4.03 7.84
CA SER A 95 3.31 2.68 8.14
C SER A 95 4.69 2.43 7.53
N ASN A 96 5.42 1.49 8.11
CA ASN A 96 6.69 1.05 7.55
C ASN A 96 6.47 -0.15 6.64
N LEU A 97 7.22 -0.16 5.54
CA LEU A 97 7.33 -1.32 4.66
C LEU A 97 8.69 -1.98 4.86
N THR A 98 8.68 -3.29 5.07
CA THR A 98 9.85 -4.15 4.94
C THR A 98 9.54 -5.14 3.81
N LEU A 99 10.30 -5.09 2.72
CA LEU A 99 10.06 -5.91 1.55
C LEU A 99 11.05 -7.07 1.52
N LEU A 100 10.52 -8.29 1.61
CA LEU A 100 11.28 -9.53 1.53
C LEU A 100 10.95 -10.25 0.23
N ALA A 101 11.92 -11.02 -0.28
CA ALA A 101 11.69 -11.91 -1.40
C ALA A 101 12.41 -13.24 -1.19
N THR A 102 11.76 -14.30 -1.59
CA THR A 102 12.34 -15.66 -1.57
C THR A 102 12.45 -16.19 -2.98
N GLU A 103 13.66 -16.59 -3.34
CA GLU A 103 13.95 -17.20 -4.63
C GLU A 103 15.06 -18.23 -4.45
N ASN A 104 14.91 -19.38 -5.11
CA ASN A 104 15.87 -20.49 -5.00
C ASN A 104 16.17 -20.91 -3.56
N GLY A 105 15.13 -20.92 -2.71
CA GLY A 105 15.25 -21.31 -1.30
C GLY A 105 15.90 -20.28 -0.39
N GLU A 106 16.22 -19.10 -0.88
CA GLU A 106 16.88 -18.03 -0.11
C GLU A 106 15.95 -16.83 0.03
N THR A 107 15.75 -16.37 1.27
CA THR A 107 14.97 -15.17 1.57
C THR A 107 15.91 -13.99 1.80
N LYS A 108 15.66 -12.89 1.08
CA LYS A 108 16.46 -11.68 1.16
C LYS A 108 15.59 -10.47 1.52
N LEU A 109 16.18 -9.54 2.26
CA LEU A 109 15.64 -8.21 2.41
C LEU A 109 15.95 -7.43 1.13
N LEU A 110 14.92 -7.00 0.40
CA LEU A 110 15.09 -6.24 -0.84
C LEU A 110 15.17 -4.74 -0.61
N SER A 111 14.26 -4.21 0.20
CA SER A 111 14.17 -2.78 0.47
C SER A 111 13.33 -2.52 1.69
N SER A 112 13.31 -1.28 2.13
CA SER A 112 12.42 -0.79 3.16
C SER A 112 11.86 0.57 2.73
N GLY A 113 10.85 1.04 3.44
CA GLY A 113 10.27 2.34 3.12
C GLY A 113 9.15 2.74 4.05
N ILE A 114 8.51 3.84 3.70
CA ILE A 114 7.37 4.38 4.44
C ILE A 114 6.21 4.59 3.49
N TYR A 115 5.05 4.06 3.85
CA TYR A 115 3.79 4.40 3.21
C TYR A 115 3.16 5.58 3.93
N ARG A 116 2.71 6.56 3.14
CA ARG A 116 1.85 7.65 3.58
C ARG A 116 0.52 7.48 2.87
N ASP A 117 -0.49 7.08 3.63
CA ASP A 117 -1.80 6.78 3.07
C ASP A 117 -2.84 7.77 3.56
N ARG A 118 -3.80 8.10 2.69
CA ARG A 118 -5.07 8.69 3.07
C ARG A 118 -6.14 7.68 2.77
N VAL A 119 -6.95 7.39 3.78
CA VAL A 119 -8.01 6.40 3.68
C VAL A 119 -9.35 7.02 4.04
N ALA A 120 -10.40 6.55 3.43
CA ALA A 120 -11.76 7.02 3.69
C ALA A 120 -12.74 5.87 3.72
N CYS A 121 -13.85 6.07 4.44
CA CYS A 121 -14.93 5.10 4.53
C CYS A 121 -16.12 5.59 3.73
N GLU A 122 -16.54 4.81 2.75
CA GLU A 122 -17.77 5.03 1.99
C GLU A 122 -18.57 3.75 1.98
N HIS A 123 -19.86 3.84 2.26
CA HIS A 123 -20.77 2.68 2.30
C HIS A 123 -20.24 1.57 3.23
N ASN A 124 -19.75 1.96 4.42
CA ASN A 124 -19.16 1.06 5.43
C ASN A 124 -17.92 0.31 4.97
N THR A 125 -17.24 0.79 3.92
CA THR A 125 -16.03 0.17 3.41
C THR A 125 -14.89 1.18 3.41
N TRP A 126 -13.80 0.83 4.09
CA TRP A 126 -12.57 1.62 4.07
C TRP A 126 -11.75 1.29 2.83
N ARG A 127 -11.26 2.34 2.15
CA ARG A 127 -10.41 2.21 0.96
C ARG A 127 -9.31 3.25 0.97
N ILE A 128 -8.22 2.93 0.28
CA ILE A 128 -7.10 3.85 0.09
C ILE A 128 -7.49 4.85 -1.00
N MET A 129 -7.43 6.14 -0.64
CA MET A 129 -7.70 7.27 -1.54
C MET A 129 -6.42 7.82 -2.15
N HIS A 130 -5.35 7.88 -1.36
CA HIS A 130 -4.04 8.32 -1.78
C HIS A 130 -3.00 7.43 -1.11
N ARG A 131 -2.01 7.01 -1.88
CA ARG A 131 -0.86 6.27 -1.36
C ARG A 131 0.41 6.87 -1.93
N HIS A 132 1.35 7.21 -1.04
CA HIS A 132 2.71 7.57 -1.42
C HIS A 132 3.68 6.63 -0.73
N LEU A 133 4.59 6.06 -1.50
CA LEU A 133 5.63 5.17 -1.00
C LEU A 133 7.00 5.83 -1.16
N ASP A 134 7.68 6.07 -0.05
CA ASP A 134 9.08 6.45 -0.04
C ASP A 134 9.91 5.19 0.21
N LEU A 135 10.52 4.66 -0.84
CA LEU A 135 11.47 3.55 -0.72
C LEU A 135 12.85 4.09 -0.39
N ASP A 136 13.52 3.44 0.57
CA ASP A 136 14.87 3.83 1.00
C ASP A 136 15.92 3.50 -0.06
N SER A 137 15.69 2.44 -0.83
CA SER A 137 16.56 2.02 -1.93
C SER A 137 15.76 1.27 -2.99
N SER A 138 16.31 1.20 -4.20
CA SER A 138 15.75 0.36 -5.26
C SER A 138 15.95 -1.13 -4.96
N TYR A 139 15.20 -1.97 -5.65
CA TYR A 139 15.29 -3.42 -5.52
C TYR A 139 15.23 -4.11 -6.88
#